data_a60f440532e317800b502c140d6077ae
#
_entry.id   a60f440532e317800b502c140d6077ae
#
_cell.length_a   1.000
_cell.length_b   1.000
_cell.length_c   1.000
_cell.angle_alpha   90.00
_cell.angle_beta   90.00
_cell.angle_gamma   90.00
#
_symmetry.space_group_name_H-M   'P 1'
#
loop_
_entity.id
_entity.type
_entity.pdbx_description
1 polymer ?
#
loop_
_entity_poly.entity_id
_entity_poly.type
_entity_poly.pdbx_seq_one_letter_code
_entity_poly.pdbx_strand_id
1 'polypeptide(L)'
;MPVRYLIVDGHSIIFAWPELRKLHARRPSLARGALIKELRQYQDWTEVNVAVVFDGRGARVSEQSDPHDVQIFYARRSQSADAIIERLASKYASRFEITVATSDSLEMETVNASGAACVSPDGLRKLLEAVEKR
;
A
#
# COMPACT_ATOMS: atom_id res chain seq x y z
N MET A 1 1.16 22.64 -5.47
CA MET A 1 0.59 21.35 -5.83
C MET A 1 0.44 20.48 -4.58
N PRO A 2 -0.70 19.82 -4.41
CA PRO A 2 -0.86 18.96 -3.25
C PRO A 2 0.10 17.78 -3.31
N VAL A 3 0.63 17.40 -2.17
CA VAL A 3 1.46 16.21 -2.04
C VAL A 3 0.58 14.99 -2.24
N ARG A 4 1.05 14.03 -3.03
CA ARG A 4 0.31 12.81 -3.34
C ARG A 4 0.87 11.61 -2.58
N TYR A 5 -0.05 10.82 -2.06
CA TYR A 5 0.26 9.57 -1.36
C TYR A 5 -0.50 8.41 -1.98
N LEU A 6 0.17 7.28 -2.10
CA LEU A 6 -0.43 6.00 -2.43
C LEU A 6 -0.32 5.11 -1.20
N ILE A 7 -1.45 4.69 -0.66
CA ILE A 7 -1.50 3.76 0.48
C ILE A 7 -1.92 2.40 -0.04
N VAL A 8 -1.10 1.39 0.20
CA VAL A 8 -1.30 0.05 -0.36
C VAL A 8 -1.68 -0.92 0.75
N ASP A 9 -2.81 -1.61 0.57
CA ASP A 9 -3.19 -2.75 1.40
C ASP A 9 -2.37 -3.96 0.93
N GLY A 10 -1.27 -4.24 1.63
CA GLY A 10 -0.28 -5.21 1.17
C GLY A 10 -0.84 -6.60 0.93
N HIS A 11 -1.68 -7.11 1.84
CA HIS A 11 -2.25 -8.45 1.68
C HIS A 11 -3.25 -8.52 0.53
N SER A 12 -4.06 -7.48 0.33
CA SER A 12 -4.97 -7.42 -0.81
C SER A 12 -4.22 -7.59 -2.13
N ILE A 13 -3.11 -6.88 -2.26
CA ILE A 13 -2.32 -6.92 -3.50
C ILE A 13 -1.59 -8.25 -3.64
N ILE A 14 -0.96 -8.73 -2.57
CA ILE A 14 -0.23 -10.01 -2.60
C ILE A 14 -1.15 -11.14 -3.04
N PHE A 15 -2.37 -11.22 -2.48
CA PHE A 15 -3.28 -12.30 -2.81
C PHE A 15 -3.97 -12.12 -4.16
N ALA A 16 -4.05 -10.91 -4.67
CA ALA A 16 -4.64 -10.63 -5.98
C ALA A 16 -3.68 -10.87 -7.13
N TRP A 17 -2.38 -10.70 -6.92
CA TRP A 17 -1.38 -10.89 -7.98
C TRP A 17 -0.82 -12.32 -7.94
N PRO A 18 -1.00 -13.13 -8.99
CA PRO A 18 -0.60 -14.54 -8.96
C PRO A 18 0.86 -14.79 -8.61
N GLU A 19 1.78 -13.98 -9.12
CA GLU A 19 3.21 -14.13 -8.86
C GLU A 19 3.54 -13.86 -7.39
N LEU A 20 2.87 -12.90 -6.76
CA LEU A 20 3.08 -12.60 -5.34
C LEU A 20 2.41 -13.64 -4.45
N ARG A 21 1.24 -14.13 -4.86
CA ARG A 21 0.55 -15.20 -4.13
C ARG A 21 1.39 -16.47 -4.08
N LYS A 22 2.06 -16.82 -5.18
CA LYS A 22 2.97 -17.97 -5.23
C LYS A 22 4.17 -17.78 -4.29
N LEU A 23 4.75 -16.59 -4.28
CA LEU A 23 5.85 -16.26 -3.37
C LEU A 23 5.40 -16.37 -1.91
N HIS A 24 4.21 -15.87 -1.61
CA HIS A 24 3.65 -15.91 -0.26
C HIS A 24 3.47 -17.36 0.22
N ALA A 25 3.04 -18.26 -0.66
CA ALA A 25 2.87 -19.67 -0.32
C ALA A 25 4.20 -20.34 0.03
N ARG A 26 5.29 -19.89 -0.56
CA ARG A 26 6.64 -20.39 -0.25
C ARG A 26 7.17 -19.78 1.03
N ARG A 27 7.11 -18.46 1.14
CA ARG A 27 7.56 -17.71 2.31
C ARG A 27 6.93 -16.31 2.27
N PRO A 28 6.09 -15.95 3.25
CA PRO A 28 5.41 -14.64 3.22
C PRO A 28 6.35 -13.44 3.07
N SER A 29 7.54 -13.49 3.67
CA SER A 29 8.49 -12.38 3.57
C SER A 29 8.99 -12.14 2.15
N LEU A 30 9.01 -13.17 1.29
CA LEU A 30 9.41 -13.01 -0.10
C LEU A 30 8.38 -12.19 -0.87
N ALA A 31 7.09 -12.45 -0.62
CA ALA A 31 6.02 -11.69 -1.27
C ALA A 31 6.04 -10.23 -0.82
N ARG A 32 6.21 -9.98 0.48
CA ARG A 32 6.30 -8.61 0.99
C ARG A 32 7.48 -7.86 0.38
N GLY A 33 8.65 -8.50 0.34
CA GLY A 33 9.86 -7.90 -0.24
C GLY A 33 9.70 -7.58 -1.71
N ALA A 34 9.08 -8.49 -2.48
CA ALA A 34 8.84 -8.27 -3.91
C ALA A 34 7.89 -7.09 -4.15
N LEU A 35 6.82 -7.00 -3.35
CA LEU A 35 5.89 -5.87 -3.46
C LEU A 35 6.57 -4.55 -3.10
N ILE A 36 7.32 -4.52 -2.02
CA ILE A 36 8.03 -3.31 -1.57
C ILE A 36 9.00 -2.84 -2.66
N LYS A 37 9.69 -3.76 -3.32
CA LYS A 37 10.62 -3.42 -4.39
C LYS A 37 9.91 -2.71 -5.54
N GLU A 38 8.76 -3.22 -5.97
CA GLU A 38 7.98 -2.59 -7.03
C GLU A 38 7.45 -1.21 -6.62
N LEU A 39 6.99 -1.09 -5.38
CA LEU A 39 6.47 0.18 -4.86
C LEU A 39 7.59 1.22 -4.70
N ARG A 40 8.78 0.78 -4.29
CA ARG A 40 9.95 1.67 -4.19
C ARG A 40 10.33 2.23 -5.55
N GLN A 41 10.32 1.40 -6.58
CA GLN A 41 10.59 1.82 -7.94
C GLN A 41 9.57 2.87 -8.40
N TYR A 42 8.29 2.65 -8.10
CA TYR A 42 7.23 3.60 -8.41
C TYR A 42 7.45 4.95 -7.72
N GLN A 43 7.78 4.91 -6.42
CA GLN A 43 8.06 6.13 -5.66
C GLN A 43 9.28 6.88 -6.22
N ASP A 44 10.33 6.15 -6.56
CA ASP A 44 11.56 6.75 -7.08
C ASP A 44 11.34 7.43 -8.44
N TRP A 45 10.43 6.90 -9.26
CA TRP A 45 10.19 7.39 -10.62
C TRP A 45 9.01 8.35 -10.72
N THR A 46 8.32 8.61 -9.62
CA THR A 46 7.22 9.56 -9.56
C THR A 46 7.42 10.48 -8.37
N GLU A 47 6.53 11.45 -8.20
CA GLU A 47 6.55 12.28 -7.01
C GLU A 47 5.52 11.80 -5.98
N VAL A 48 5.04 10.58 -6.13
CA VAL A 48 4.05 9.99 -5.24
C VAL A 48 4.76 9.31 -4.08
N ASN A 49 4.41 9.70 -2.86
CA ASN A 49 4.91 9.02 -1.66
C ASN A 49 4.10 7.75 -1.44
N VAL A 50 4.77 6.66 -1.10
CA VAL A 50 4.11 5.35 -0.97
C VAL A 50 4.18 4.86 0.47
N ALA A 51 3.05 4.38 0.97
CA ALA A 51 2.96 3.66 2.23
C ALA A 51 2.30 2.31 1.97
N VAL A 52 2.82 1.25 2.58
CA VAL A 52 2.22 -0.08 2.50
C VAL A 52 1.92 -0.58 3.90
N VAL A 53 0.74 -1.17 4.08
CA VAL A 53 0.28 -1.69 5.37
C VAL A 53 0.11 -3.19 5.26
N PHE A 54 0.78 -3.92 6.14
CA PHE A 54 0.68 -5.37 6.22
C PHE A 54 0.03 -5.80 7.53
N ASP A 55 -0.65 -6.93 7.53
CA ASP A 55 -1.08 -7.57 8.76
C ASP A 55 0.15 -8.13 9.48
N GLY A 56 0.31 -7.75 10.73
CA GLY A 56 1.60 -7.79 11.38
C GLY A 56 1.87 -8.95 12.29
N ARG A 57 1.74 -10.18 11.84
CA ARG A 57 2.19 -11.29 12.68
C ARG A 57 3.70 -11.42 12.62
N GLY A 58 4.35 -11.16 13.75
CA GLY A 58 5.76 -11.44 13.96
C GLY A 58 6.74 -10.55 13.26
N ALA A 59 6.27 -9.52 12.60
CA ALA A 59 7.16 -8.57 11.98
C ALA A 59 7.49 -7.46 12.98
N ARG A 60 8.76 -7.31 13.28
CA ARG A 60 9.20 -6.13 14.01
C ARG A 60 9.16 -4.97 13.05
N VAL A 61 8.53 -3.88 13.47
CA VAL A 61 8.66 -2.63 12.76
C VAL A 61 10.14 -2.29 12.78
N SER A 62 10.74 -2.21 11.60
CA SER A 62 12.09 -1.71 11.50
C SER A 62 12.03 -0.23 11.86
N GLU A 63 12.63 0.13 12.97
CA GLU A 63 12.71 1.52 13.41
C GLU A 63 13.62 2.37 12.53
N GLN A 64 14.20 1.75 11.50
CA GLN A 64 15.13 2.40 10.59
C GLN A 64 14.52 2.67 9.22
N SER A 65 13.27 3.09 9.17
CA SER A 65 12.72 3.51 7.87
C SER A 65 13.31 4.88 7.52
N ASP A 66 14.00 4.93 6.38
CA ASP A 66 14.41 6.18 5.78
C ASP A 66 13.15 6.98 5.47
N PRO A 67 13.01 8.23 5.94
CA PRO A 67 11.81 9.02 5.64
C PRO A 67 11.62 9.28 4.14
N HIS A 68 12.65 9.06 3.34
CA HIS A 68 12.58 9.20 1.88
C HIS A 68 12.26 7.90 1.16
N ASP A 69 12.14 6.79 1.89
CA ASP A 69 11.80 5.48 1.31
C ASP A 69 10.29 5.20 1.48
N VAL A 70 9.84 4.09 0.89
CA VAL A 70 8.48 3.60 1.09
C VAL A 70 8.25 3.37 2.59
N GLN A 71 7.15 3.89 3.10
CA GLN A 71 6.80 3.72 4.51
C GLN A 71 6.11 2.38 4.69
N ILE A 72 6.58 1.58 5.62
CA ILE A 72 6.06 0.24 5.85
C ILE A 72 5.43 0.19 7.24
N PHE A 73 4.15 -0.16 7.30
CA PHE A 73 3.40 -0.28 8.55
C PHE A 73 2.95 -1.72 8.74
N TYR A 74 3.04 -2.20 9.96
CA TYR A 74 2.51 -3.51 10.34
C TYR A 74 1.39 -3.34 11.34
N ALA A 75 0.22 -3.90 11.03
CA ALA A 75 -0.90 -3.87 11.95
C ALA A 75 -0.61 -4.79 13.14
N ARG A 76 -0.85 -4.29 14.35
CA ARG A 76 -0.69 -5.07 15.58
C ARG A 76 -1.92 -5.97 15.80
N ARG A 77 -1.80 -6.93 16.74
CA ARG A 77 -2.85 -7.90 17.06
C ARG A 77 -4.25 -7.33 17.25
N SER A 78 -4.35 -6.11 17.79
CA SER A 78 -5.62 -5.46 18.08
C SER A 78 -6.14 -4.58 16.95
N GLN A 79 -5.41 -4.51 15.83
CA GLN A 79 -5.76 -3.65 14.70
C GLN A 79 -5.63 -4.43 13.41
N SER A 80 -6.56 -4.19 12.49
CA SER A 80 -6.44 -4.71 11.12
C SER A 80 -5.70 -3.71 10.24
N ALA A 81 -5.16 -4.19 9.13
CA ALA A 81 -4.58 -3.31 8.12
C ALA A 81 -5.63 -2.31 7.62
N ASP A 82 -6.87 -2.77 7.43
CA ASP A 82 -7.99 -1.94 7.01
C ASP A 82 -8.20 -0.75 7.95
N ALA A 83 -8.16 -0.99 9.26
CA ALA A 83 -8.36 0.06 10.25
C ALA A 83 -7.27 1.12 10.18
N ILE A 84 -6.03 0.71 9.97
CA ILE A 84 -4.91 1.64 9.82
C ILE A 84 -5.07 2.48 8.56
N ILE A 85 -5.41 1.83 7.43
CA ILE A 85 -5.60 2.50 6.15
C ILE A 85 -6.73 3.52 6.23
N GLU A 86 -7.87 3.13 6.80
CA GLU A 86 -9.01 4.03 6.99
C GLU A 86 -8.65 5.23 7.85
N ARG A 87 -7.89 5.00 8.91
CA ARG A 87 -7.44 6.09 9.78
C ARG A 87 -6.51 7.05 9.06
N LEU A 88 -5.54 6.53 8.30
CA LEU A 88 -4.63 7.36 7.52
C LEU A 88 -5.38 8.19 6.48
N ALA A 89 -6.31 7.56 5.76
CA ALA A 89 -7.11 8.24 4.75
C ALA A 89 -7.96 9.34 5.39
N SER A 90 -8.66 9.04 6.47
CA SER A 90 -9.50 9.99 7.17
C SER A 90 -8.71 11.19 7.73
N LYS A 91 -7.54 10.91 8.28
CA LYS A 91 -6.71 11.94 8.90
C LYS A 91 -6.07 12.89 7.89
N TYR A 92 -5.68 12.38 6.73
CA TYR A 92 -4.85 13.13 5.80
C TYR A 92 -5.52 13.51 4.48
N ALA A 93 -6.72 12.99 4.16
CA ALA A 93 -7.36 13.25 2.87
C ALA A 93 -7.67 14.73 2.62
N SER A 94 -7.87 15.52 3.68
CA SER A 94 -8.12 16.95 3.55
C SER A 94 -6.85 17.75 3.24
N ARG A 95 -5.68 17.18 3.50
CA ARG A 95 -4.39 17.86 3.36
C ARG A 95 -3.57 17.35 2.17
N PHE A 96 -3.76 16.10 1.81
CA PHE A 96 -2.99 15.43 0.77
C PHE A 96 -3.93 14.75 -0.21
N GLU A 97 -3.45 14.54 -1.41
CA GLU A 97 -4.15 13.76 -2.42
C GLU A 97 -3.83 12.28 -2.17
N ILE A 98 -4.80 11.53 -1.66
CA ILE A 98 -4.60 10.14 -1.24
C ILE A 98 -5.31 9.19 -2.18
N THR A 99 -4.60 8.15 -2.63
CA THR A 99 -5.16 7.01 -3.36
C THR A 99 -4.87 5.76 -2.56
N VAL A 100 -5.88 4.92 -2.35
CA VAL A 100 -5.74 3.64 -1.64
C VAL A 100 -5.88 2.51 -2.63
N ALA A 101 -4.94 1.58 -2.61
CA ALA A 101 -4.99 0.36 -3.43
C ALA A 101 -5.41 -0.81 -2.55
N THR A 102 -6.58 -1.38 -2.83
CA THR A 102 -7.14 -2.50 -2.08
C THR A 102 -8.08 -3.33 -2.96
N SER A 103 -8.34 -4.57 -2.58
CA SER A 103 -9.34 -5.42 -3.21
C SER A 103 -10.67 -5.41 -2.45
N ASP A 104 -10.72 -4.79 -1.27
CA ASP A 104 -11.90 -4.81 -0.40
C ASP A 104 -12.83 -3.66 -0.73
N SER A 105 -14.04 -3.99 -1.23
CA SER A 105 -15.02 -2.99 -1.63
C SER A 105 -15.56 -2.17 -0.46
N LEU A 106 -15.67 -2.75 0.73
CA LEU A 106 -16.10 -2.02 1.92
C LEU A 106 -15.05 -1.00 2.34
N GLU A 107 -13.79 -1.37 2.27
CA GLU A 107 -12.68 -0.45 2.52
C GLU A 107 -12.68 0.69 1.51
N MET A 108 -12.92 0.40 0.23
CA MET A 108 -13.04 1.42 -0.81
C MET A 108 -14.14 2.43 -0.50
N GLU A 109 -15.32 1.96 -0.08
CA GLU A 109 -16.42 2.83 0.29
C GLU A 109 -16.04 3.75 1.45
N THR A 110 -15.41 3.20 2.47
CA THR A 110 -15.03 3.95 3.66
C THR A 110 -14.00 5.02 3.33
N VAL A 111 -12.95 4.69 2.57
CA VAL A 111 -11.92 5.67 2.22
C VAL A 111 -12.44 6.72 1.25
N ASN A 112 -13.34 6.35 0.32
CA ASN A 112 -13.98 7.31 -0.58
C ASN A 112 -14.82 8.32 0.21
N ALA A 113 -15.51 7.86 1.24
CA ALA A 113 -16.28 8.75 2.10
C ALA A 113 -15.39 9.76 2.83
N SER A 114 -14.12 9.42 3.05
CA SER A 114 -13.13 10.33 3.67
C SER A 114 -12.51 11.31 2.67
N GLY A 115 -12.80 11.16 1.37
CA GLY A 115 -12.25 12.03 0.33
C GLY A 115 -11.06 11.44 -0.42
N ALA A 116 -10.67 10.22 -0.13
CA ALA A 116 -9.57 9.55 -0.84
C ALA A 116 -10.09 8.83 -2.10
N ALA A 117 -9.23 8.70 -3.10
CA ALA A 117 -9.50 7.87 -4.26
C ALA A 117 -9.11 6.43 -3.99
N CYS A 118 -9.65 5.50 -4.76
CA CYS A 118 -9.31 4.07 -4.64
C CYS A 118 -8.96 3.49 -5.99
N VAL A 119 -8.04 2.50 -5.98
CA VAL A 119 -7.76 1.67 -7.14
C VAL A 119 -7.79 0.21 -6.72
N SER A 120 -8.20 -0.64 -7.66
CA SER A 120 -8.15 -2.08 -7.49
C SER A 120 -6.71 -2.60 -7.62
N PRO A 121 -6.45 -3.87 -7.27
CA PRO A 121 -5.13 -4.47 -7.56
C PRO A 121 -4.73 -4.38 -9.03
N ASP A 122 -5.68 -4.57 -9.95
CA ASP A 122 -5.41 -4.41 -11.38
C ASP A 122 -5.10 -2.96 -11.73
N GLY A 123 -5.82 -2.02 -11.13
CA GLY A 123 -5.56 -0.59 -11.31
C GLY A 123 -4.17 -0.21 -10.83
N LEU A 124 -3.76 -0.75 -9.68
CA LEU A 124 -2.40 -0.52 -9.19
C LEU A 124 -1.36 -1.07 -10.15
N ARG A 125 -1.55 -2.28 -10.67
CA ARG A 125 -0.61 -2.86 -11.63
C ARG A 125 -0.45 -1.97 -12.85
N LYS A 126 -1.55 -1.41 -13.35
CA LYS A 126 -1.48 -0.50 -14.50
C LYS A 126 -0.71 0.78 -14.19
N LEU A 127 -0.86 1.30 -12.97
CA LEU A 127 -0.07 2.46 -12.55
C LEU A 127 1.43 2.16 -12.53
N LEU A 128 1.80 0.99 -12.01
CA LEU A 128 3.21 0.57 -11.94
C LEU A 128 3.78 0.33 -13.34
N GLU A 129 3.03 -0.33 -14.21
CA GLU A 129 3.46 -0.60 -15.59
C GLU A 129 3.62 0.69 -16.42
N ALA A 130 2.77 1.66 -16.20
CA ALA A 130 2.82 2.93 -16.93
C ALA A 130 4.15 3.67 -16.67
N VAL A 131 4.70 3.54 -15.48
CA VAL A 131 5.98 4.15 -15.11
C VAL A 131 7.15 3.38 -15.71
N GLU A 132 7.08 2.06 -15.74
CA GLU A 132 8.14 1.21 -16.30
C GLU A 132 8.37 1.43 -17.80
N LYS A 133 7.36 1.92 -18.51
CA LYS A 133 7.43 2.12 -19.96
C LYS A 133 7.99 3.48 -20.38
N ARG A 134 8.41 4.28 -19.44
CA ARG A 134 8.98 5.60 -19.74
C ARG A 134 10.47 5.53 -20.08
#